data_9999b5189ff103fafa1a0268d52502f6
#
_entry.id   9999b5189ff103fafa1a0268d52502f6
#
_cell.length_a   1.000
_cell.length_b   1.000
_cell.length_c   1.000
_cell.angle_alpha   90.00
_cell.angle_beta   90.00
_cell.angle_gamma   90.00
#
_symmetry.space_group_name_H-M   'P 1'
#
loop_
_entity.id
_entity.type
_entity.pdbx_description
1 polymer ?
#
loop_
_entity_poly.entity_id
_entity_poly.type
_entity_poly.pdbx_seq_one_letter_code
_entity_poly.pdbx_strand_id
1 'polypeptide(L)'
;MNKLVTDIKKLQDETLNNLNNSKSQNTFRAYKSDFEDFGLFCVKNGFKSMPTDPKIVSLYLTFLSSKNIKISTIKRRLVSIGALHKMKGHYLDTKHPVIIENFMGIKRLKGVSQTGKKPLLINDLKQIIDVINKQNEPDIKKLRNKALLLIGFAGGFRRHELISLNMEDIEFVFEGVKIIIKRSKTDQFGEGFTKGIPHFENYLYCPVKNLKNWLNMSKIKKGPVFVRFSKGSKLTDIRLTDQSVALIIKDYIKKTGINNANYSGHSLRSGFATSAAEAGAEERSIMAMTGHKSTEMVRRYIKEANLFKNNALSKIKI
;
A
#
# COMPACT_ATOMS: atom_id res chain seq x y z
N MET A 1 -0.45 -55.96 -1.85
CA MET A 1 -0.19 -55.15 -3.06
C MET A 1 -0.64 -53.72 -2.82
N ASN A 2 0.27 -52.83 -2.47
CA ASN A 2 -0.01 -51.43 -2.28
C ASN A 2 -0.27 -50.80 -3.65
N LYS A 3 -1.52 -50.43 -3.94
CA LYS A 3 -1.84 -49.53 -5.04
C LYS A 3 -1.29 -48.16 -4.73
N LEU A 4 -0.13 -47.83 -5.23
CA LEU A 4 0.32 -46.45 -5.41
C LEU A 4 -0.54 -45.81 -6.51
N VAL A 5 -1.75 -45.37 -6.15
CA VAL A 5 -2.61 -44.61 -7.06
C VAL A 5 -2.37 -43.14 -6.79
N THR A 6 -1.17 -42.68 -7.12
CA THR A 6 -0.88 -41.25 -7.13
C THR A 6 -1.00 -40.79 -8.58
N ASP A 7 -2.03 -40.01 -8.90
CA ASP A 7 -2.16 -39.37 -10.20
C ASP A 7 -1.07 -38.28 -10.32
N ILE A 8 0.05 -38.67 -10.94
CA ILE A 8 1.23 -37.78 -11.11
C ILE A 8 0.85 -36.54 -11.90
N LYS A 9 -0.03 -36.64 -12.90
CA LYS A 9 -0.47 -35.48 -13.68
C LYS A 9 -1.21 -34.46 -12.80
N LYS A 10 -2.12 -34.95 -11.96
CA LYS A 10 -2.85 -34.13 -10.99
C LYS A 10 -1.90 -33.44 -10.01
N LEU A 11 -0.90 -34.16 -9.48
CA LEU A 11 0.11 -33.59 -8.59
C LEU A 11 0.97 -32.54 -9.29
N GLN A 12 1.32 -32.73 -10.56
CA GLN A 12 2.04 -31.73 -11.35
C GLN A 12 1.21 -30.45 -11.51
N ASP A 13 -0.09 -30.57 -11.84
CA ASP A 13 -0.99 -29.44 -11.98
C ASP A 13 -1.19 -28.69 -10.66
N GLU A 14 -1.37 -29.40 -9.55
CA GLU A 14 -1.43 -28.83 -8.21
C GLU A 14 -0.13 -28.13 -7.83
N THR A 15 1.03 -28.75 -8.14
CA THR A 15 2.35 -28.15 -7.90
C THR A 15 2.51 -26.85 -8.69
N LEU A 16 2.16 -26.82 -9.96
CA LEU A 16 2.17 -25.60 -10.79
C LEU A 16 1.25 -24.52 -10.21
N ASN A 17 0.08 -24.90 -9.75
CA ASN A 17 -0.84 -23.98 -9.09
C ASN A 17 -0.22 -23.41 -7.80
N ASN A 18 0.40 -24.23 -6.96
CA ASN A 18 1.09 -23.78 -5.75
C ASN A 18 2.24 -22.82 -6.07
N LEU A 19 3.05 -23.13 -7.10
CA LEU A 19 4.12 -22.24 -7.56
C LEU A 19 3.58 -20.89 -8.06
N ASN A 20 2.48 -20.88 -8.81
CA ASN A 20 1.81 -19.67 -9.26
C ASN A 20 1.22 -18.84 -8.10
N ASN A 21 0.82 -19.49 -7.02
CA ASN A 21 0.31 -18.84 -5.81
C ASN A 21 1.42 -18.47 -4.79
N SER A 22 2.67 -18.84 -5.05
CA SER A 22 3.79 -18.55 -4.13
C SER A 22 4.10 -17.06 -3.95
N LYS A 23 3.63 -16.22 -4.86
CA LYS A 23 3.78 -14.75 -4.84
C LYS A 23 2.50 -14.08 -5.33
N SER A 24 2.31 -12.81 -4.91
CA SER A 24 1.15 -12.05 -5.39
C SER A 24 1.23 -11.79 -6.91
N GLN A 25 0.06 -11.70 -7.56
CA GLN A 25 -0.06 -11.35 -8.98
C GLN A 25 0.67 -10.05 -9.34
N ASN A 26 0.66 -9.05 -8.45
CA ASN A 26 1.38 -7.81 -8.65
C ASN A 26 2.90 -7.99 -8.61
N THR A 27 3.40 -8.94 -7.81
CA THR A 27 4.82 -9.31 -7.78
C THR A 27 5.24 -9.94 -9.10
N PHE A 28 4.45 -10.88 -9.62
CA PHE A 28 4.72 -11.50 -10.92
C PHE A 28 4.70 -10.49 -12.07
N ARG A 29 3.70 -9.58 -12.10
CA ARG A 29 3.67 -8.50 -13.12
C ARG A 29 4.90 -7.61 -13.03
N ALA A 30 5.33 -7.25 -11.82
CA ALA A 30 6.54 -6.45 -11.65
C ALA A 30 7.78 -7.19 -12.15
N TYR A 31 7.94 -8.48 -11.80
CA TYR A 31 9.06 -9.29 -12.25
C TYR A 31 9.09 -9.41 -13.78
N LYS A 32 7.94 -9.66 -14.40
CA LYS A 32 7.82 -9.76 -15.85
C LYS A 32 8.23 -8.45 -16.51
N SER A 33 7.66 -7.34 -16.13
CA SER A 33 7.96 -6.01 -16.70
C SER A 33 9.42 -5.60 -16.48
N ASP A 34 10.00 -5.89 -15.30
CA ASP A 34 11.40 -5.59 -15.02
C ASP A 34 12.35 -6.41 -15.87
N PHE A 35 12.01 -7.69 -16.09
CA PHE A 35 12.82 -8.58 -16.93
C PHE A 35 12.70 -8.27 -18.42
N GLU A 36 11.53 -7.86 -18.89
CA GLU A 36 11.33 -7.36 -20.26
C GLU A 36 12.22 -6.15 -20.54
N ASP A 37 12.29 -5.19 -19.60
CA ASP A 37 13.20 -4.03 -19.73
C ASP A 37 14.68 -4.44 -19.74
N PHE A 38 15.08 -5.40 -18.90
CA PHE A 38 16.41 -5.97 -18.92
C PHE A 38 16.71 -6.71 -20.24
N GLY A 39 15.76 -7.49 -20.73
CA GLY A 39 15.85 -8.20 -22.01
C GLY A 39 16.07 -7.24 -23.18
N LEU A 40 15.33 -6.13 -23.22
CA LEU A 40 15.50 -5.08 -24.24
C LEU A 40 16.88 -4.43 -24.17
N PHE A 41 17.41 -4.19 -22.95
CA PHE A 41 18.78 -3.71 -22.78
C PHE A 41 19.79 -4.72 -23.33
N CYS A 42 19.64 -6.01 -23.02
CA CYS A 42 20.53 -7.05 -23.50
C CYS A 42 20.52 -7.15 -25.04
N VAL A 43 19.35 -7.23 -25.65
CA VAL A 43 19.20 -7.31 -27.11
C VAL A 43 19.87 -6.13 -27.81
N LYS A 44 19.64 -4.91 -27.31
CA LYS A 44 20.24 -3.68 -27.90
C LYS A 44 21.77 -3.64 -27.83
N ASN A 45 22.36 -4.38 -26.88
CA ASN A 45 23.82 -4.39 -26.68
C ASN A 45 24.47 -5.73 -27.05
N GLY A 46 23.74 -6.64 -27.70
CA GLY A 46 24.29 -7.93 -28.17
C GLY A 46 24.53 -8.92 -27.02
N PHE A 47 23.85 -8.77 -25.86
CA PHE A 47 24.01 -9.65 -24.71
C PHE A 47 22.87 -10.66 -24.62
N LYS A 48 23.16 -11.81 -24.01
CA LYS A 48 22.15 -12.79 -23.63
C LYS A 48 21.52 -12.41 -22.28
N SER A 49 20.19 -12.37 -22.22
CA SER A 49 19.46 -12.00 -21.02
C SER A 49 19.23 -13.18 -20.05
N MET A 50 19.22 -14.43 -20.55
CA MET A 50 19.02 -15.64 -19.74
C MET A 50 19.64 -16.90 -20.37
N PRO A 51 20.54 -17.60 -19.70
CA PRO A 51 21.25 -17.15 -18.49
C PRO A 51 22.10 -15.92 -18.81
N THR A 52 22.41 -15.11 -17.80
CA THR A 52 23.23 -13.91 -17.95
C THR A 52 24.40 -13.90 -16.97
N ASP A 53 25.44 -13.12 -17.30
CA ASP A 53 26.61 -12.94 -16.46
C ASP A 53 26.40 -11.77 -15.47
N PRO A 54 26.93 -11.87 -14.21
CA PRO A 54 26.89 -10.77 -13.25
C PRO A 54 27.42 -9.42 -13.77
N LYS A 55 28.42 -9.45 -14.65
CA LYS A 55 28.94 -8.22 -15.29
C LYS A 55 27.90 -7.52 -16.14
N ILE A 56 27.09 -8.26 -16.90
CA ILE A 56 26.00 -7.69 -17.74
C ILE A 56 24.92 -7.08 -16.84
N VAL A 57 24.59 -7.74 -15.74
CA VAL A 57 23.66 -7.15 -14.75
C VAL A 57 24.22 -5.85 -14.18
N SER A 58 25.51 -5.82 -13.83
CA SER A 58 26.17 -4.62 -13.32
C SER A 58 26.13 -3.46 -14.36
N LEU A 59 26.40 -3.73 -15.64
CA LEU A 59 26.25 -2.74 -16.71
C LEU A 59 24.82 -2.19 -16.82
N TYR A 60 23.82 -3.09 -16.69
CA TYR A 60 22.42 -2.67 -16.67
C TYR A 60 22.07 -1.76 -15.48
N LEU A 61 22.59 -2.04 -14.26
CA LEU A 61 22.39 -1.15 -13.12
C LEU A 61 22.98 0.24 -13.38
N THR A 62 24.17 0.31 -14.00
CA THR A 62 24.80 1.57 -14.40
C THR A 62 23.96 2.30 -15.44
N PHE A 63 23.46 1.60 -16.47
CA PHE A 63 22.53 2.16 -17.45
C PHE A 63 21.27 2.74 -16.80
N LEU A 64 20.64 2.02 -15.84
CA LEU A 64 19.49 2.56 -15.11
C LEU A 64 19.85 3.81 -14.30
N SER A 65 21.05 3.82 -13.74
CA SER A 65 21.56 4.97 -13.01
C SER A 65 21.72 6.20 -13.92
N SER A 66 22.29 6.04 -15.11
CA SER A 66 22.43 7.14 -16.08
C SER A 66 21.08 7.70 -16.55
N LYS A 67 20.02 6.88 -16.56
CA LYS A 67 18.63 7.28 -16.85
C LYS A 67 17.89 7.90 -15.67
N ASN A 68 18.58 8.28 -14.61
CA ASN A 68 18.01 8.86 -13.40
C ASN A 68 16.92 8.00 -12.72
N ILE A 69 16.96 6.68 -12.91
CA ILE A 69 16.04 5.75 -12.24
C ILE A 69 16.33 5.74 -10.73
N LYS A 70 15.27 5.74 -9.93
CA LYS A 70 15.36 5.73 -8.45
C LYS A 70 16.08 4.47 -7.95
N ILE A 71 16.90 4.62 -6.92
CA ILE A 71 17.65 3.52 -6.28
C ILE A 71 16.73 2.35 -5.87
N SER A 72 15.55 2.64 -5.33
CA SER A 72 14.57 1.61 -4.96
C SER A 72 14.08 0.80 -6.17
N THR A 73 13.94 1.42 -7.33
CA THR A 73 13.56 0.76 -8.59
C THR A 73 14.72 -0.08 -9.12
N ILE A 74 15.95 0.44 -9.08
CA ILE A 74 17.16 -0.31 -9.47
C ILE A 74 17.30 -1.57 -8.61
N LYS A 75 17.17 -1.44 -7.27
CA LYS A 75 17.19 -2.57 -6.35
C LYS A 75 16.09 -3.60 -6.67
N ARG A 76 14.87 -3.15 -6.95
CA ARG A 76 13.76 -4.04 -7.30
C ARG A 76 14.04 -4.80 -8.59
N ARG A 77 14.57 -4.13 -9.63
CA ARG A 77 14.91 -4.77 -10.90
C ARG A 77 16.01 -5.83 -10.76
N LEU A 78 17.04 -5.57 -9.96
CA LEU A 78 18.04 -6.58 -9.60
C LEU A 78 17.40 -7.82 -8.96
N VAL A 79 16.50 -7.61 -7.99
CA VAL A 79 15.78 -8.71 -7.34
C VAL A 79 14.90 -9.48 -8.34
N SER A 80 14.23 -8.77 -9.26
CA SER A 80 13.38 -9.38 -10.30
C SER A 80 14.19 -10.25 -11.25
N ILE A 81 15.36 -9.79 -11.69
CA ILE A 81 16.27 -10.53 -12.58
C ILE A 81 16.72 -11.83 -11.90
N GLY A 82 17.21 -11.74 -10.65
CA GLY A 82 17.64 -12.93 -9.91
C GLY A 82 16.50 -13.92 -9.64
N ALA A 83 15.32 -13.42 -9.29
CA ALA A 83 14.14 -14.25 -9.05
C ALA A 83 13.71 -15.02 -10.30
N LEU A 84 13.70 -14.38 -11.49
CA LEU A 84 13.34 -15.04 -12.72
C LEU A 84 14.38 -16.05 -13.22
N HIS A 85 15.68 -15.78 -13.03
CA HIS A 85 16.72 -16.77 -13.29
C HIS A 85 16.48 -18.02 -12.45
N LYS A 86 16.28 -17.84 -11.12
CA LYS A 86 15.99 -18.96 -10.21
C LYS A 86 14.74 -19.74 -10.62
N MET A 87 13.67 -19.05 -10.99
CA MET A 87 12.40 -19.69 -11.43
C MET A 87 12.56 -20.49 -12.74
N LYS A 88 13.53 -20.13 -13.59
CA LYS A 88 13.84 -20.80 -14.84
C LYS A 88 14.96 -21.84 -14.71
N GLY A 89 15.42 -22.13 -13.47
CA GLY A 89 16.47 -23.10 -13.21
C GLY A 89 17.88 -22.62 -13.57
N HIS A 90 18.08 -21.32 -13.78
CA HIS A 90 19.40 -20.76 -14.06
C HIS A 90 20.01 -20.14 -12.81
N TYR A 91 21.29 -20.39 -12.58
CA TYR A 91 22.05 -19.74 -11.53
C TYR A 91 22.46 -18.33 -11.96
N LEU A 92 22.22 -17.34 -11.10
CA LEU A 92 22.75 -15.99 -11.20
C LEU A 92 23.12 -15.51 -9.79
N ASP A 93 24.39 -15.27 -9.55
CA ASP A 93 24.85 -14.70 -8.29
C ASP A 93 24.59 -13.19 -8.25
N THR A 94 23.44 -12.81 -7.70
CA THR A 94 23.08 -11.40 -7.50
C THR A 94 23.85 -10.73 -6.37
N LYS A 95 24.66 -11.49 -5.60
CA LYS A 95 25.57 -11.01 -4.56
C LYS A 95 27.01 -10.93 -5.03
N HIS A 96 27.28 -11.22 -6.30
CA HIS A 96 28.61 -11.12 -6.87
C HIS A 96 29.22 -9.73 -6.61
N PRO A 97 30.52 -9.64 -6.22
CA PRO A 97 31.16 -8.36 -5.88
C PRO A 97 30.93 -7.28 -6.93
N VAL A 98 31.05 -7.60 -8.22
CA VAL A 98 30.86 -6.63 -9.31
C VAL A 98 29.47 -5.98 -9.30
N ILE A 99 28.43 -6.69 -8.87
CA ILE A 99 27.07 -6.15 -8.74
C ILE A 99 26.94 -5.31 -7.47
N ILE A 100 27.40 -5.86 -6.33
CA ILE A 100 27.24 -5.22 -5.02
C ILE A 100 28.05 -3.93 -4.95
N GLU A 101 29.32 -3.97 -5.33
CA GLU A 101 30.19 -2.79 -5.29
C GLU A 101 29.69 -1.67 -6.23
N ASN A 102 29.31 -2.03 -7.47
CA ASN A 102 28.72 -1.08 -8.39
C ASN A 102 27.41 -0.47 -7.82
N PHE A 103 26.53 -1.29 -7.26
CA PHE A 103 25.29 -0.79 -6.67
C PHE A 103 25.53 0.10 -5.44
N MET A 104 26.56 -0.20 -4.64
CA MET A 104 26.97 0.65 -3.52
C MET A 104 27.55 1.98 -4.04
N GLY A 105 28.38 1.97 -5.11
CA GLY A 105 28.85 3.17 -5.76
C GLY A 105 27.71 4.04 -6.27
N ILE A 106 26.73 3.45 -6.97
CA ILE A 106 25.54 4.16 -7.45
C ILE A 106 24.76 4.80 -6.28
N LYS A 107 24.62 4.10 -5.15
CA LYS A 107 23.97 4.65 -3.94
C LYS A 107 24.70 5.84 -3.36
N ARG A 108 26.03 5.79 -3.30
CA ARG A 108 26.86 6.89 -2.79
C ARG A 108 26.74 8.13 -3.67
N LEU A 109 26.80 7.94 -4.99
CA LEU A 109 26.73 9.05 -5.94
C LEU A 109 25.34 9.71 -6.00
N LYS A 110 24.28 8.92 -5.95
CA LYS A 110 22.89 9.45 -6.08
C LYS A 110 22.24 9.83 -4.73
N GLY A 111 22.78 9.37 -3.63
CA GLY A 111 22.09 9.41 -2.36
C GLY A 111 20.91 8.43 -2.29
N VAL A 112 20.45 8.15 -1.08
CA VAL A 112 19.33 7.22 -0.83
C VAL A 112 18.07 7.92 -0.31
N SER A 113 18.10 9.27 -0.24
CA SER A 113 16.97 10.04 0.26
C SER A 113 15.74 9.81 -0.64
N GLN A 114 14.67 9.33 -0.03
CA GLN A 114 13.38 9.20 -0.70
C GLN A 114 12.42 10.24 -0.15
N THR A 115 12.01 11.17 -0.98
CA THR A 115 10.86 12.02 -0.66
C THR A 115 9.60 11.16 -0.61
N GLY A 116 9.16 10.84 0.60
CA GLY A 116 7.88 10.17 0.83
C GLY A 116 6.71 11.07 0.43
N LYS A 117 5.53 10.48 0.24
CA LYS A 117 4.31 11.27 0.14
C LYS A 117 3.95 11.82 1.51
N LYS A 118 3.40 13.03 1.55
CA LYS A 118 2.98 13.68 2.80
C LYS A 118 1.88 12.87 3.50
N PRO A 119 1.91 12.77 4.82
CA PRO A 119 0.78 12.26 5.59
C PRO A 119 -0.42 13.20 5.42
N LEU A 120 -1.62 12.66 5.34
CA LEU A 120 -2.86 13.42 5.38
C LEU A 120 -3.28 13.48 6.85
N LEU A 121 -2.94 14.59 7.52
CA LEU A 121 -3.18 14.75 8.95
C LEU A 121 -4.68 14.90 9.26
N ILE A 122 -5.04 14.80 10.54
CA ILE A 122 -6.45 14.88 10.97
C ILE A 122 -7.10 16.21 10.55
N ASN A 123 -6.37 17.32 10.60
CA ASN A 123 -6.89 18.62 10.19
C ASN A 123 -7.13 18.70 8.68
N ASP A 124 -6.23 18.13 7.86
CA ASP A 124 -6.44 18.03 6.41
C ASP A 124 -7.67 17.17 6.10
N LEU A 125 -7.85 16.06 6.84
CA LEU A 125 -9.01 15.20 6.67
C LEU A 125 -10.31 15.93 6.99
N LYS A 126 -10.36 16.71 8.09
CA LYS A 126 -11.51 17.52 8.43
C LYS A 126 -11.85 18.51 7.32
N GLN A 127 -10.87 19.25 6.80
CA GLN A 127 -11.06 20.16 5.67
C GLN A 127 -11.61 19.45 4.43
N ILE A 128 -11.12 18.25 4.12
CA ILE A 128 -11.65 17.46 3.01
C ILE A 128 -13.12 17.09 3.23
N ILE A 129 -13.50 16.65 4.43
CA ILE A 129 -14.88 16.29 4.76
C ILE A 129 -15.81 17.53 4.60
N ASP A 130 -15.35 18.69 5.07
CA ASP A 130 -16.09 19.94 4.93
C ASP A 130 -16.27 20.34 3.44
N VAL A 131 -15.21 20.17 2.64
CA VAL A 131 -15.28 20.38 1.19
C VAL A 131 -16.28 19.42 0.54
N ILE A 132 -16.26 18.13 0.91
CA ILE A 132 -17.21 17.13 0.37
C ILE A 132 -18.66 17.57 0.66
N ASN A 133 -18.94 18.07 1.87
CA ASN A 133 -20.28 18.52 2.23
C ASN A 133 -20.76 19.70 1.38
N LYS A 134 -19.86 20.61 1.02
CA LYS A 134 -20.16 21.81 0.23
C LYS A 134 -20.24 21.57 -1.28
N GLN A 135 -19.78 20.41 -1.78
CA GLN A 135 -19.80 20.14 -3.23
C GLN A 135 -21.23 19.93 -3.76
N ASN A 136 -21.46 20.38 -4.98
CA ASN A 136 -22.68 20.06 -5.73
C ASN A 136 -22.53 18.67 -6.39
N GLU A 137 -22.51 17.62 -5.58
CA GLU A 137 -22.40 16.21 -5.99
C GLU A 137 -23.59 15.43 -5.40
N PRO A 138 -24.03 14.31 -6.02
CA PRO A 138 -25.08 13.47 -5.46
C PRO A 138 -24.75 13.01 -4.03
N ASP A 139 -25.71 13.07 -3.13
CA ASP A 139 -25.51 12.77 -1.70
C ASP A 139 -24.96 11.37 -1.47
N ILE A 140 -25.41 10.39 -2.24
CA ILE A 140 -24.90 9.03 -2.17
C ILE A 140 -23.39 8.97 -2.46
N LYS A 141 -22.88 9.79 -3.39
CA LYS A 141 -21.44 9.87 -3.70
C LYS A 141 -20.68 10.55 -2.57
N LYS A 142 -21.23 11.63 -1.97
CA LYS A 142 -20.66 12.29 -0.81
C LYS A 142 -20.54 11.32 0.37
N LEU A 143 -21.61 10.55 0.66
CA LEU A 143 -21.62 9.57 1.75
C LEU A 143 -20.57 8.49 1.56
N ARG A 144 -20.45 7.91 0.33
CA ARG A 144 -19.39 6.94 0.04
C ARG A 144 -18.01 7.52 0.28
N ASN A 145 -17.74 8.71 -0.22
CA ASN A 145 -16.42 9.31 -0.15
C ASN A 145 -16.06 9.68 1.29
N LYS A 146 -17.01 10.20 2.08
CA LYS A 146 -16.81 10.45 3.51
C LYS A 146 -16.52 9.16 4.28
N ALA A 147 -17.34 8.14 4.11
CA ALA A 147 -17.15 6.84 4.76
C ALA A 147 -15.79 6.22 4.39
N LEU A 148 -15.43 6.25 3.09
CA LEU A 148 -14.16 5.72 2.60
C LEU A 148 -12.95 6.41 3.24
N LEU A 149 -12.96 7.74 3.30
CA LEU A 149 -11.84 8.53 3.83
C LEU A 149 -11.73 8.42 5.35
N LEU A 150 -12.86 8.50 6.05
CA LEU A 150 -12.89 8.42 7.52
C LEU A 150 -12.53 7.02 8.02
N ILE A 151 -13.07 5.96 7.45
CA ILE A 151 -12.72 4.58 7.80
C ILE A 151 -11.27 4.30 7.42
N GLY A 152 -10.85 4.72 6.22
CA GLY A 152 -9.48 4.54 5.74
C GLY A 152 -8.43 5.19 6.64
N PHE A 153 -8.73 6.37 7.17
CA PHE A 153 -7.90 7.08 8.13
C PHE A 153 -7.97 6.41 9.51
N ALA A 154 -9.17 6.31 10.12
CA ALA A 154 -9.32 5.84 11.48
C ALA A 154 -8.79 4.41 11.71
N GLY A 155 -8.94 3.53 10.73
CA GLY A 155 -8.38 2.18 10.78
C GLY A 155 -6.94 2.08 10.30
N GLY A 156 -6.30 3.16 9.87
CA GLY A 156 -4.93 3.13 9.33
C GLY A 156 -4.76 2.13 8.18
N PHE A 157 -5.76 1.99 7.31
CA PHE A 157 -5.81 0.96 6.27
C PHE A 157 -4.79 1.18 5.16
N ARG A 158 -4.22 0.08 4.63
CA ARG A 158 -3.66 0.10 3.28
C ARG A 158 -4.78 0.20 2.26
N ARG A 159 -4.54 0.87 1.12
CA ARG A 159 -5.57 1.06 0.07
C ARG A 159 -6.28 -0.24 -0.31
N HIS A 160 -5.50 -1.30 -0.54
CA HIS A 160 -6.03 -2.59 -0.91
C HIS A 160 -6.90 -3.20 0.21
N GLU A 161 -6.45 -3.12 1.46
CA GLU A 161 -7.23 -3.59 2.61
C GLU A 161 -8.60 -2.89 2.67
N LEU A 162 -8.59 -1.56 2.56
CA LEU A 162 -9.81 -0.73 2.61
C LEU A 162 -10.82 -1.11 1.53
N ILE A 163 -10.38 -1.24 0.28
CA ILE A 163 -11.29 -1.57 -0.82
C ILE A 163 -11.69 -3.05 -0.85
N SER A 164 -10.93 -3.94 -0.20
CA SER A 164 -11.23 -5.36 -0.12
C SER A 164 -12.32 -5.71 0.88
N LEU A 165 -12.73 -4.77 1.72
CA LEU A 165 -13.77 -4.98 2.72
C LEU A 165 -15.08 -5.42 2.07
N ASN A 166 -15.68 -6.45 2.64
CA ASN A 166 -17.04 -6.90 2.37
C ASN A 166 -17.94 -6.61 3.56
N MET A 167 -19.24 -6.68 3.36
CA MET A 167 -20.23 -6.53 4.43
C MET A 167 -20.03 -7.56 5.54
N GLU A 168 -19.63 -8.76 5.17
CA GLU A 168 -19.37 -9.90 6.06
C GLU A 168 -18.12 -9.68 6.95
N ASP A 169 -17.32 -8.67 6.67
CA ASP A 169 -16.13 -8.30 7.45
C ASP A 169 -16.42 -7.21 8.47
N ILE A 170 -17.68 -6.72 8.56
CA ILE A 170 -18.08 -5.57 9.38
C ILE A 170 -19.11 -5.99 10.42
N GLU A 171 -18.80 -5.72 11.68
CA GLU A 171 -19.69 -5.91 12.83
C GLU A 171 -19.85 -4.58 13.56
N PHE A 172 -21.07 -4.05 13.63
CA PHE A 172 -21.36 -2.88 14.44
C PHE A 172 -21.65 -3.31 15.89
N VAL A 173 -20.94 -2.71 16.81
CA VAL A 173 -21.07 -2.94 18.26
C VAL A 173 -21.42 -1.62 18.97
N PHE A 174 -21.72 -1.68 20.27
CA PHE A 174 -22.05 -0.49 21.04
C PHE A 174 -20.91 0.54 21.04
N GLU A 175 -19.67 0.10 21.17
CA GLU A 175 -18.48 0.96 21.23
C GLU A 175 -18.06 1.52 19.87
N GLY A 176 -18.53 0.92 18.75
CA GLY A 176 -18.11 1.35 17.41
C GLY A 176 -18.34 0.34 16.30
N VAL A 177 -17.30 0.07 15.54
CA VAL A 177 -17.31 -0.95 14.49
C VAL A 177 -16.06 -1.82 14.55
N LYS A 178 -16.25 -3.13 14.53
CA LYS A 178 -15.19 -4.13 14.34
C LYS A 178 -15.07 -4.44 12.85
N ILE A 179 -13.85 -4.46 12.35
CA ILE A 179 -13.56 -4.74 10.94
C ILE A 179 -12.51 -5.84 10.85
N ILE A 180 -12.88 -6.95 10.22
CA ILE A 180 -12.01 -8.12 10.05
C ILE A 180 -11.18 -7.96 8.77
N ILE A 181 -9.86 -8.05 8.87
CA ILE A 181 -8.93 -8.07 7.75
C ILE A 181 -8.47 -9.50 7.53
N LYS A 182 -9.04 -10.17 6.54
CA LYS A 182 -8.74 -11.59 6.24
C LYS A 182 -7.34 -11.82 5.70
N ARG A 183 -6.82 -10.85 4.92
CA ARG A 183 -5.47 -10.91 4.32
C ARG A 183 -4.89 -9.52 4.19
N SER A 184 -3.58 -9.40 4.44
CA SER A 184 -2.86 -8.14 4.22
C SER A 184 -1.54 -8.39 3.51
N LYS A 185 -0.86 -7.32 3.07
CA LYS A 185 0.49 -7.41 2.47
C LYS A 185 1.52 -8.05 3.40
N THR A 186 1.34 -7.89 4.71
CA THR A 186 2.23 -8.42 5.75
C THR A 186 1.72 -9.71 6.37
N ASP A 187 0.51 -10.13 6.00
CA ASP A 187 -0.14 -11.38 6.40
C ASP A 187 -0.58 -12.11 5.12
N GLN A 188 0.38 -12.74 4.46
CA GLN A 188 0.15 -13.46 3.21
C GLN A 188 -0.48 -14.84 3.44
N PHE A 189 -0.32 -15.39 4.63
CA PHE A 189 -0.89 -16.70 5.01
C PHE A 189 -2.34 -16.59 5.47
N GLY A 190 -2.84 -15.37 5.77
CA GLY A 190 -4.25 -15.15 6.05
C GLY A 190 -4.64 -15.50 7.49
N GLU A 191 -3.74 -15.30 8.46
CA GLU A 191 -4.07 -15.37 9.89
C GLU A 191 -5.19 -14.37 10.23
N GLY A 192 -5.21 -13.24 9.51
CA GLY A 192 -6.18 -12.18 9.71
C GLY A 192 -5.98 -11.40 11.01
N PHE A 193 -6.65 -10.28 11.11
CA PHE A 193 -6.72 -9.51 12.36
C PHE A 193 -7.92 -8.59 12.36
N THR A 194 -8.40 -8.25 13.55
CA THR A 194 -9.56 -7.38 13.74
C THR A 194 -9.14 -5.98 14.15
N LYS A 195 -9.78 -4.97 13.57
CA LYS A 195 -9.65 -3.56 13.95
C LYS A 195 -10.93 -3.09 14.65
N GLY A 196 -10.79 -2.51 15.82
CA GLY A 196 -11.84 -1.76 16.50
C GLY A 196 -11.74 -0.28 16.16
N ILE A 197 -12.81 0.31 15.63
CA ILE A 197 -12.89 1.76 15.38
C ILE A 197 -14.02 2.31 16.26
N PRO A 198 -13.70 3.14 17.27
CA PRO A 198 -14.69 3.69 18.19
C PRO A 198 -15.55 4.77 17.55
N HIS A 199 -16.66 5.10 18.19
CA HIS A 199 -17.41 6.30 17.90
C HIS A 199 -16.59 7.55 18.21
N PHE A 200 -16.74 8.59 17.38
CA PHE A 200 -16.26 9.93 17.69
C PHE A 200 -17.42 10.78 18.17
N GLU A 201 -17.17 11.69 19.11
CA GLU A 201 -18.18 12.62 19.63
C GLU A 201 -18.78 13.48 18.52
N ASN A 202 -17.93 14.04 17.66
CA ASN A 202 -18.38 14.85 16.53
C ASN A 202 -18.89 13.94 15.41
N TYR A 203 -20.22 13.91 15.22
CA TYR A 203 -20.92 13.12 14.22
C TYR A 203 -20.46 13.37 12.78
N LEU A 204 -20.05 14.60 12.45
CA LEU A 204 -19.62 14.97 11.10
C LEU A 204 -18.38 14.18 10.69
N TYR A 205 -17.46 13.99 11.62
CA TYR A 205 -16.19 13.29 11.41
C TYR A 205 -16.15 11.87 11.97
N CYS A 206 -17.27 11.38 12.52
CA CYS A 206 -17.34 10.04 13.09
C CYS A 206 -17.28 8.97 11.98
N PRO A 207 -16.24 8.11 11.93
CA PRO A 207 -16.11 7.08 10.90
C PRO A 207 -17.25 6.07 10.92
N VAL A 208 -17.70 5.67 12.12
CA VAL A 208 -18.78 4.69 12.31
C VAL A 208 -20.10 5.23 11.80
N LYS A 209 -20.45 6.48 12.15
CA LYS A 209 -21.68 7.12 11.71
C LYS A 209 -21.73 7.30 10.19
N ASN A 210 -20.61 7.77 9.61
CA ASN A 210 -20.53 7.97 8.17
C ASN A 210 -20.58 6.63 7.40
N LEU A 211 -20.00 5.56 7.96
CA LEU A 211 -20.13 4.23 7.39
C LEU A 211 -21.59 3.72 7.43
N LYS A 212 -22.28 3.85 8.57
CA LYS A 212 -23.71 3.51 8.69
C LYS A 212 -24.55 4.29 7.68
N ASN A 213 -24.36 5.60 7.57
CA ASN A 213 -25.09 6.44 6.63
C ASN A 213 -24.87 6.01 5.16
N TRP A 214 -23.62 5.67 4.81
CA TRP A 214 -23.31 5.13 3.49
C TRP A 214 -24.04 3.81 3.23
N LEU A 215 -23.97 2.86 4.16
CA LEU A 215 -24.60 1.54 4.00
C LEU A 215 -26.12 1.64 3.92
N ASN A 216 -26.73 2.51 4.73
CA ASN A 216 -28.17 2.75 4.71
C ASN A 216 -28.65 3.33 3.38
N MET A 217 -27.90 4.31 2.82
CA MET A 217 -28.26 4.95 1.56
C MET A 217 -28.01 4.03 0.37
N SER A 218 -26.88 3.29 0.39
CA SER A 218 -26.52 2.38 -0.72
C SER A 218 -27.32 1.08 -0.72
N LYS A 219 -27.93 0.71 0.41
CA LYS A 219 -28.65 -0.56 0.62
C LYS A 219 -27.80 -1.81 0.36
N ILE A 220 -26.48 -1.69 0.44
CA ILE A 220 -25.55 -2.82 0.30
C ILE A 220 -25.71 -3.73 1.50
N LYS A 221 -26.11 -4.99 1.28
CA LYS A 221 -26.31 -6.00 2.33
C LYS A 221 -25.27 -7.13 2.30
N LYS A 222 -24.59 -7.33 1.17
CA LYS A 222 -23.55 -8.38 0.97
C LYS A 222 -22.49 -7.93 -0.03
N GLY A 223 -21.32 -8.54 0.03
CA GLY A 223 -20.22 -8.26 -0.90
C GLY A 223 -19.52 -6.91 -0.64
N PRO A 224 -18.97 -6.24 -1.67
CA PRO A 224 -18.08 -5.10 -1.50
C PRO A 224 -18.73 -3.92 -0.77
N VAL A 225 -18.09 -3.42 0.29
CA VAL A 225 -18.53 -2.22 1.03
C VAL A 225 -18.42 -0.96 0.18
N PHE A 226 -17.33 -0.82 -0.56
CA PHE A 226 -17.10 0.34 -1.40
C PHE A 226 -17.15 -0.03 -2.87
N VAL A 227 -18.13 0.51 -3.57
CA VAL A 227 -18.43 0.23 -4.97
C VAL A 227 -18.26 1.46 -5.87
N ARG A 228 -18.17 1.23 -7.17
CA ARG A 228 -18.07 2.29 -8.18
C ARG A 228 -19.45 2.91 -8.47
N PHE A 229 -19.39 4.12 -9.03
CA PHE A 229 -20.51 4.71 -9.74
C PHE A 229 -20.29 4.58 -11.25
N SER A 230 -21.36 4.33 -11.99
CA SER A 230 -21.38 4.44 -13.45
C SER A 230 -21.47 5.91 -13.90
N LYS A 231 -21.44 6.15 -15.20
CA LYS A 231 -21.79 7.46 -15.79
C LYS A 231 -23.21 7.84 -15.32
N GLY A 232 -23.39 9.09 -14.89
CA GLY A 232 -24.65 9.56 -14.31
C GLY A 232 -24.84 9.24 -12.81
N SER A 233 -23.77 8.87 -12.11
CA SER A 233 -23.75 8.65 -10.65
C SER A 233 -24.68 7.52 -10.16
N LYS A 234 -25.03 6.57 -11.00
CA LYS A 234 -25.78 5.39 -10.59
C LYS A 234 -24.86 4.39 -9.87
N LEU A 235 -25.33 3.84 -8.74
CA LEU A 235 -24.60 2.84 -7.97
C LEU A 235 -24.46 1.56 -8.77
N THR A 236 -23.27 0.92 -8.69
CA THR A 236 -23.01 -0.41 -9.27
C THR A 236 -22.68 -1.39 -8.14
N ASP A 237 -22.65 -2.69 -8.46
CA ASP A 237 -22.16 -3.77 -7.60
C ASP A 237 -20.64 -3.99 -7.70
N ILE A 238 -19.99 -3.25 -8.59
CA ILE A 238 -18.55 -3.42 -8.88
C ILE A 238 -17.70 -2.74 -7.81
N ARG A 239 -16.82 -3.50 -7.20
CA ARG A 239 -15.84 -3.03 -6.21
C ARG A 239 -15.04 -1.83 -6.70
N LEU A 240 -14.84 -0.85 -5.83
CA LEU A 240 -13.93 0.27 -6.08
C LEU A 240 -12.47 -0.25 -6.23
N THR A 241 -11.69 0.35 -7.10
CA THR A 241 -10.27 -0.01 -7.24
C THR A 241 -9.39 0.74 -6.24
N ASP A 242 -8.24 0.20 -5.91
CA ASP A 242 -7.28 0.86 -5.03
C ASP A 242 -6.73 2.16 -5.65
N GLN A 243 -6.66 2.24 -6.97
CA GLN A 243 -6.32 3.46 -7.69
C GLN A 243 -7.38 4.56 -7.49
N SER A 244 -8.66 4.18 -7.46
CA SER A 244 -9.75 5.14 -7.22
C SER A 244 -9.63 5.83 -5.87
N VAL A 245 -9.15 5.13 -4.82
CA VAL A 245 -8.90 5.76 -3.51
C VAL A 245 -7.90 6.91 -3.63
N ALA A 246 -6.79 6.69 -4.34
CA ALA A 246 -5.79 7.74 -4.55
C ALA A 246 -6.32 8.92 -5.36
N LEU A 247 -7.17 8.65 -6.36
CA LEU A 247 -7.80 9.70 -7.18
C LEU A 247 -8.79 10.53 -6.37
N ILE A 248 -9.62 9.87 -5.54
CA ILE A 248 -10.57 10.55 -4.64
C ILE A 248 -9.83 11.47 -3.67
N ILE A 249 -8.77 10.98 -3.02
CA ILE A 249 -7.95 11.79 -2.11
C ILE A 249 -7.38 13.01 -2.84
N LYS A 250 -6.76 12.81 -4.01
CA LYS A 250 -6.13 13.89 -4.77
C LYS A 250 -7.14 14.92 -5.27
N ASP A 251 -8.33 14.49 -5.69
CA ASP A 251 -9.38 15.38 -6.16
C ASP A 251 -9.84 16.32 -5.04
N TYR A 252 -10.16 15.76 -3.87
CA TYR A 252 -10.63 16.60 -2.76
C TYR A 252 -9.51 17.45 -2.14
N ILE A 253 -8.28 16.97 -2.06
CA ILE A 253 -7.14 17.81 -1.66
C ILE A 253 -6.97 19.00 -2.61
N LYS A 254 -7.07 18.77 -3.93
CA LYS A 254 -7.02 19.87 -4.89
C LYS A 254 -8.11 20.93 -4.62
N LYS A 255 -9.32 20.47 -4.26
CA LYS A 255 -10.46 21.35 -3.91
C LYS A 255 -10.28 22.13 -2.60
N THR A 256 -9.37 21.70 -1.71
CA THR A 256 -8.98 22.48 -0.52
C THR A 256 -7.91 23.55 -0.81
N GLY A 257 -7.42 23.66 -2.05
CA GLY A 257 -6.33 24.57 -2.41
C GLY A 257 -4.92 24.03 -2.13
N ILE A 258 -4.79 22.82 -1.54
CA ILE A 258 -3.50 22.21 -1.22
C ILE A 258 -2.93 21.52 -2.47
N ASN A 259 -1.59 21.59 -2.66
CA ASN A 259 -0.93 20.85 -3.75
C ASN A 259 -1.06 19.35 -3.58
N ASN A 260 -1.88 18.73 -4.42
CA ASN A 260 -2.21 17.30 -4.38
C ASN A 260 -1.10 16.37 -4.88
N ALA A 261 -0.04 16.89 -5.52
CA ALA A 261 1.07 16.07 -6.04
C ALA A 261 1.81 15.30 -4.93
N ASN A 262 1.81 15.87 -3.71
CA ASN A 262 2.49 15.31 -2.56
C ASN A 262 1.69 14.22 -1.82
N TYR A 263 0.45 13.95 -2.21
CA TYR A 263 -0.43 12.99 -1.54
C TYR A 263 -0.69 11.75 -2.39
N SER A 264 -1.05 10.67 -1.73
CA SER A 264 -1.38 9.38 -2.36
C SER A 264 -2.36 8.60 -1.49
N GLY A 265 -2.82 7.45 -1.95
CA GLY A 265 -3.66 6.57 -1.12
C GLY A 265 -2.97 6.02 0.14
N HIS A 266 -1.64 6.12 0.24
CA HIS A 266 -0.92 5.78 1.47
C HIS A 266 -0.96 6.92 2.51
N SER A 267 -1.31 8.13 2.08
CA SER A 267 -1.37 9.33 2.92
C SER A 267 -2.40 9.24 4.05
N LEU A 268 -3.50 8.48 3.88
CA LEU A 268 -4.48 8.21 4.96
C LEU A 268 -3.83 7.45 6.11
N ARG A 269 -3.14 6.36 5.78
CA ARG A 269 -2.50 5.50 6.78
C ARG A 269 -1.31 6.19 7.47
N SER A 270 -0.45 6.87 6.72
CA SER A 270 0.62 7.67 7.30
C SER A 270 0.06 8.83 8.13
N GLY A 271 -1.03 9.46 7.66
CA GLY A 271 -1.73 10.51 8.39
C GLY A 271 -2.28 10.05 9.73
N PHE A 272 -2.95 8.89 9.76
CA PHE A 272 -3.37 8.28 11.03
C PHE A 272 -2.18 8.05 11.97
N ALA A 273 -1.12 7.38 11.48
CA ALA A 273 0.03 7.05 12.32
C ALA A 273 0.72 8.32 12.88
N THR A 274 0.88 9.36 12.04
CA THR A 274 1.48 10.63 12.46
C THR A 274 0.56 11.37 13.43
N SER A 275 -0.74 11.50 13.13
CA SER A 275 -1.69 12.21 14.02
C SER A 275 -1.86 11.49 15.36
N ALA A 276 -1.86 10.16 15.40
CA ALA A 276 -1.88 9.39 16.62
C ALA A 276 -0.61 9.61 17.47
N ALA A 277 0.56 9.63 16.80
CA ALA A 277 1.83 9.93 17.46
C ALA A 277 1.89 11.37 18.00
N GLU A 278 1.38 12.37 17.25
CA GLU A 278 1.23 13.76 17.70
C GLU A 278 0.33 13.89 18.93
N ALA A 279 -0.71 13.07 19.00
CA ALA A 279 -1.62 12.98 20.14
C ALA A 279 -1.02 12.20 21.33
N GLY A 280 0.16 11.60 21.21
CA GLY A 280 0.83 10.86 22.27
C GLY A 280 0.43 9.39 22.39
N ALA A 281 -0.19 8.81 21.36
CA ALA A 281 -0.55 7.39 21.36
C ALA A 281 0.71 6.51 21.44
N GLU A 282 0.61 5.42 22.19
CA GLU A 282 1.69 4.45 22.35
C GLU A 282 2.05 3.76 21.01
N GLU A 283 3.35 3.48 20.82
CA GLU A 283 3.88 2.80 19.64
C GLU A 283 3.12 1.49 19.34
N ARG A 284 2.84 0.70 20.37
CA ARG A 284 2.11 -0.57 20.23
C ARG A 284 0.68 -0.39 19.71
N SER A 285 -0.02 0.62 20.20
CA SER A 285 -1.39 0.96 19.76
C SER A 285 -1.41 1.38 18.31
N ILE A 286 -0.45 2.21 17.88
CA ILE A 286 -0.29 2.58 16.47
C ILE A 286 0.01 1.36 15.61
N MET A 287 0.90 0.45 16.08
CA MET A 287 1.22 -0.80 15.38
C MET A 287 0.01 -1.71 15.23
N ALA A 288 -0.77 -1.89 16.27
CA ALA A 288 -2.00 -2.71 16.25
C ALA A 288 -2.98 -2.19 15.20
N MET A 289 -3.26 -0.88 15.20
CA MET A 289 -4.18 -0.27 14.24
C MET A 289 -3.64 -0.31 12.81
N THR A 290 -2.36 -0.10 12.62
CA THR A 290 -1.77 -0.09 11.28
C THR A 290 -1.37 -1.48 10.78
N GLY A 291 -1.22 -2.48 11.64
CA GLY A 291 -0.72 -3.82 11.27
C GLY A 291 0.73 -3.77 10.77
N HIS A 292 1.59 -2.95 11.40
CA HIS A 292 3.03 -2.99 11.18
C HIS A 292 3.66 -4.11 12.00
N LYS A 293 4.43 -4.98 11.34
CA LYS A 293 5.20 -6.05 12.01
C LYS A 293 6.55 -5.53 12.56
N SER A 294 7.02 -4.38 12.09
CA SER A 294 8.28 -3.74 12.53
C SER A 294 8.00 -2.40 13.18
N THR A 295 8.66 -2.17 14.32
CA THR A 295 8.62 -0.90 15.06
C THR A 295 9.31 0.24 14.29
N GLU A 296 10.30 -0.06 13.47
CA GLU A 296 11.09 0.93 12.72
C GLU A 296 10.23 1.89 11.89
N MET A 297 9.21 1.34 11.19
CA MET A 297 8.31 2.16 10.38
C MET A 297 7.43 3.08 11.24
N VAL A 298 6.98 2.61 12.42
CA VAL A 298 6.15 3.42 13.32
C VAL A 298 7.01 4.48 14.01
N ARG A 299 8.22 4.15 14.44
CA ARG A 299 9.19 5.09 15.01
C ARG A 299 9.52 6.24 14.08
N ARG A 300 9.52 6.02 12.78
CA ARG A 300 9.67 7.09 11.79
C ARG A 300 8.54 8.11 11.90
N TYR A 301 7.28 7.67 12.01
CA TYR A 301 6.13 8.59 12.20
C TYR A 301 6.19 9.30 13.54
N ILE A 302 6.57 8.58 14.61
CA ILE A 302 6.74 9.17 15.95
C ILE A 302 7.85 10.23 15.94
N LYS A 303 8.98 9.96 15.27
CA LYS A 303 10.08 10.90 15.13
C LYS A 303 9.67 12.17 14.38
N GLU A 304 8.94 12.02 13.28
CA GLU A 304 8.40 13.16 12.52
C GLU A 304 7.42 13.98 13.38
N ALA A 305 6.50 13.35 14.10
CA ALA A 305 5.53 13.98 14.97
C ALA A 305 6.16 14.74 16.15
N ASN A 306 7.26 14.22 16.69
CA ASN A 306 7.93 14.74 17.88
C ASN A 306 9.17 15.62 17.59
N LEU A 307 9.38 16.02 16.33
CA LEU A 307 10.57 16.75 15.93
C LEU A 307 10.85 18.00 16.79
N PHE A 308 9.79 18.68 17.23
CA PHE A 308 9.86 19.87 18.07
C PHE A 308 9.40 19.64 19.52
N LYS A 309 8.62 18.58 19.82
CA LYS A 309 8.03 18.36 21.15
C LYS A 309 9.03 17.91 22.22
N ASN A 310 10.02 17.09 21.85
CA ASN A 310 11.04 16.56 22.77
C ASN A 310 12.45 16.96 22.30
N ASN A 311 12.58 18.20 21.84
CA ASN A 311 13.86 18.69 21.38
C ASN A 311 14.78 18.99 22.59
N ALA A 312 16.04 18.59 22.50
CA ALA A 312 17.01 18.83 23.55
C ALA A 312 17.17 20.36 23.86
N LEU A 313 17.00 21.20 22.84
CA LEU A 313 17.03 22.66 23.00
C LEU A 313 15.94 23.19 23.92
N SER A 314 14.80 22.54 24.02
CA SER A 314 13.72 22.97 24.93
C SER A 314 14.07 22.81 26.41
N LYS A 315 15.15 22.06 26.73
CA LYS A 315 15.67 21.86 28.08
C LYS A 315 16.85 22.79 28.40
N ILE A 316 17.38 23.50 27.42
CA ILE A 316 18.46 24.45 27.59
C ILE A 316 17.81 25.82 27.80
N LYS A 317 18.00 26.39 28.99
CA LYS A 317 17.62 27.79 29.28
C LYS A 317 18.67 28.69 28.64
N ILE A 318 18.30 29.40 27.60
CA ILE A 318 19.11 30.48 26.99
C ILE A 318 18.64 31.79 27.58
#